data_93ad86fc2923b7a9abcc277481ab64a8
#
_entry.id   93ad86fc2923b7a9abcc277481ab64a8
#
_cell.length_a   1.000
_cell.length_b   1.000
_cell.length_c   1.000
_cell.angle_alpha   90.00
_cell.angle_beta   90.00
_cell.angle_gamma   90.00
#
_symmetry.space_group_name_H-M   'P 1'
#
loop_
_entity.id
_entity.type
_entity.pdbx_description
1 polymer ?
#
loop_
_entity_poly.entity_id
_entity_poly.type
_entity_poly.pdbx_seq_one_letter_code
_entity_poly.pdbx_strand_id
1 'polypeptide(L)'
;MDYTLEPNVTITDYYYPDIISSPCDGELIQRDSKLLLAVFYCLLFVFGLLGNSLVILVLVTCKKLRSITDIYLLNLALSDLLFVFTFPFQTHYQLDQWVFGTVMCKVVSGFYYIGFFSSMFFVTLMSVDRYLAVVRAVYAMKVRTTRMGIALSLAMWLIAFVATSPLLVFYQEDSDDGVLQCYLYYNQETLKWKIFIHFEMNILGLLIPFTILMFCYISILHQLKSCQSHNKTKTIKLVLVVVVFSLLFWVPFNVVLFLTSLHNMHILDGCVMSQRLVYATHVTETISFTHCCVNPIIYAFMGEKFKKHLSEIFQKSCSHIFLYIGRQISREAWEKSSSYQHSSHSSSIDYIL
;
A
#
# COMPACT_ATOMS: atom_id res chain seq x y z
N MET A 1 -52.16 23.01 -28.70
CA MET A 1 -51.57 21.75 -28.20
C MET A 1 -50.11 22.03 -27.96
N ASP A 2 -49.80 22.48 -26.74
CA ASP A 2 -48.44 22.79 -26.34
C ASP A 2 -47.81 21.50 -25.75
N TYR A 3 -46.75 21.08 -26.36
CA TYR A 3 -45.89 20.03 -25.81
C TYR A 3 -44.74 20.71 -25.05
N THR A 4 -44.87 20.79 -23.75
CA THR A 4 -43.77 21.11 -22.84
C THR A 4 -42.86 19.90 -22.71
N LEU A 5 -41.65 19.98 -23.30
CA LEU A 5 -40.56 19.05 -23.05
C LEU A 5 -39.95 19.38 -21.70
N GLU A 6 -40.12 18.47 -20.74
CA GLU A 6 -39.31 18.46 -19.50
C GLU A 6 -37.85 18.10 -19.86
N PRO A 7 -36.86 18.82 -19.36
CA PRO A 7 -35.48 18.38 -19.50
C PRO A 7 -35.19 17.32 -18.43
N ASN A 8 -35.12 16.05 -18.83
CA ASN A 8 -34.47 15.01 -18.05
C ASN A 8 -32.98 15.30 -17.97
N VAL A 9 -32.56 16.04 -16.96
CA VAL A 9 -31.16 16.19 -16.59
C VAL A 9 -30.77 15.00 -15.74
N THR A 10 -30.31 13.94 -16.38
CA THR A 10 -29.56 12.89 -15.72
C THR A 10 -28.17 13.42 -15.41
N ILE A 11 -27.99 13.90 -14.17
CA ILE A 11 -26.65 14.19 -13.64
C ILE A 11 -26.01 12.86 -13.27
N THR A 12 -25.32 12.26 -14.23
CA THR A 12 -24.38 11.19 -13.96
C THR A 12 -23.11 11.81 -13.42
N ASP A 13 -22.94 11.84 -12.09
CA ASP A 13 -21.71 12.24 -11.44
C ASP A 13 -20.64 11.17 -11.68
N TYR A 14 -19.82 11.43 -12.64
CA TYR A 14 -18.63 10.69 -13.05
C TYR A 14 -17.60 10.59 -11.95
N TYR A 15 -17.18 9.39 -11.61
CA TYR A 15 -15.97 9.17 -10.83
C TYR A 15 -14.73 8.88 -11.69
N TYR A 16 -14.88 8.81 -13.02
CA TYR A 16 -13.78 8.91 -13.98
C TYR A 16 -14.18 9.94 -15.03
N PRO A 17 -13.70 11.18 -14.93
CA PRO A 17 -13.86 12.07 -16.04
C PRO A 17 -12.94 11.61 -17.15
N ASP A 18 -13.49 11.41 -18.33
CA ASP A 18 -12.71 11.66 -19.53
C ASP A 18 -11.95 12.95 -19.31
N ILE A 19 -10.61 12.88 -19.39
CA ILE A 19 -9.79 14.08 -19.41
C ILE A 19 -10.35 14.90 -20.56
N ILE A 20 -10.97 16.02 -20.18
CA ILE A 20 -11.70 16.92 -21.06
C ILE A 20 -10.89 17.08 -22.32
N SER A 21 -11.43 16.62 -23.43
CA SER A 21 -10.92 16.93 -24.75
C SER A 21 -11.05 18.45 -24.93
N SER A 22 -9.98 19.17 -24.63
CA SER A 22 -9.75 20.49 -25.20
C SER A 22 -9.68 20.31 -26.71
N PRO A 23 -10.26 21.21 -27.53
CA PRO A 23 -10.28 21.06 -29.00
C PRO A 23 -8.92 21.05 -29.67
N CYS A 24 -7.82 21.09 -28.94
CA CYS A 24 -6.46 21.16 -29.45
C CYS A 24 -5.63 20.02 -28.82
N ASP A 25 -5.26 19.02 -29.60
CA ASP A 25 -4.21 18.01 -29.33
C ASP A 25 -4.34 17.09 -28.09
N GLY A 26 -5.56 16.84 -27.61
CA GLY A 26 -5.77 16.09 -26.36
C GLY A 26 -5.45 14.58 -26.39
N GLU A 27 -5.57 13.89 -27.53
CA GLU A 27 -5.44 12.43 -27.59
C GLU A 27 -4.01 11.92 -27.35
N LEU A 28 -3.00 12.60 -27.90
CA LEU A 28 -1.60 12.19 -27.73
C LEU A 28 -1.12 12.39 -26.28
N ILE A 29 -1.45 13.53 -25.68
CA ILE A 29 -1.10 13.83 -24.28
C ILE A 29 -1.84 12.88 -23.33
N GLN A 30 -3.09 12.54 -23.62
CA GLN A 30 -3.89 11.61 -22.83
C GLN A 30 -3.34 10.19 -22.87
N ARG A 31 -2.92 9.69 -24.05
CA ARG A 31 -2.33 8.37 -24.21
C ARG A 31 -0.99 8.23 -23.49
N ASP A 32 -0.13 9.23 -23.61
CA ASP A 32 1.18 9.23 -22.94
C ASP A 32 1.03 9.27 -21.40
N SER A 33 0.05 10.03 -20.92
CA SER A 33 -0.25 10.09 -19.48
C SER A 33 -0.77 8.75 -18.93
N LYS A 34 -1.65 8.05 -19.66
CA LYS A 34 -2.15 6.72 -19.27
C LYS A 34 -1.03 5.69 -19.25
N LEU A 35 -0.16 5.69 -20.25
CA LEU A 35 1.00 4.79 -20.30
C LEU A 35 2.00 5.06 -19.16
N LEU A 36 2.29 6.33 -18.88
CA LEU A 36 3.17 6.72 -17.79
C LEU A 36 2.61 6.25 -16.43
N LEU A 37 1.31 6.41 -16.23
CA LEU A 37 0.63 5.98 -15.01
C LEU A 37 0.63 4.45 -14.86
N ALA A 38 0.41 3.72 -15.95
CA ALA A 38 0.50 2.26 -15.97
C ALA A 38 1.91 1.76 -15.62
N VAL A 39 2.94 2.36 -16.21
CA VAL A 39 4.35 2.07 -15.87
C VAL A 39 4.62 2.36 -14.39
N PHE A 40 4.13 3.48 -13.88
CA PHE A 40 4.27 3.85 -12.48
C PHE A 40 3.63 2.79 -11.55
N TYR A 41 2.41 2.32 -11.83
CA TYR A 41 1.76 1.26 -11.05
C TYR A 41 2.51 -0.07 -11.13
N CYS A 42 3.06 -0.44 -12.29
CA CYS A 42 3.94 -1.61 -12.41
C CYS A 42 5.18 -1.51 -11.52
N LEU A 43 5.81 -0.34 -11.46
CA LEU A 43 6.96 -0.10 -10.58
C LEU A 43 6.56 -0.21 -9.10
N LEU A 44 5.44 0.41 -8.71
CA LEU A 44 4.92 0.30 -7.35
C LEU A 44 4.59 -1.15 -6.98
N PHE A 45 4.02 -1.93 -7.91
CA PHE A 45 3.78 -3.35 -7.70
C PHE A 45 5.06 -4.11 -7.40
N VAL A 46 6.07 -3.98 -8.25
CA VAL A 46 7.34 -4.72 -8.10
C VAL A 46 8.06 -4.31 -6.81
N PHE A 47 8.25 -3.01 -6.59
CA PHE A 47 8.96 -2.53 -5.39
C PHE A 47 8.16 -2.78 -4.11
N GLY A 48 6.86 -2.60 -4.12
CA GLY A 48 5.99 -2.84 -2.98
C GLY A 48 5.93 -4.33 -2.62
N LEU A 49 5.78 -5.21 -3.60
CA LEU A 49 5.75 -6.66 -3.40
C LEU A 49 7.08 -7.17 -2.84
N LEU A 50 8.18 -6.85 -3.48
CA LEU A 50 9.51 -7.30 -3.05
C LEU A 50 9.88 -6.72 -1.69
N GLY A 51 9.67 -5.42 -1.48
CA GLY A 51 10.02 -4.73 -0.25
C GLY A 51 9.24 -5.27 0.96
N ASN A 52 7.91 -5.35 0.88
CA ASN A 52 7.10 -5.81 2.00
C ASN A 52 7.25 -7.32 2.25
N SER A 53 7.39 -8.14 1.20
CA SER A 53 7.71 -9.57 1.36
C SER A 53 9.04 -9.78 2.07
N LEU A 54 10.06 -8.97 1.76
CA LEU A 54 11.35 -9.01 2.44
C LEU A 54 11.25 -8.60 3.91
N VAL A 55 10.44 -7.58 4.23
CA VAL A 55 10.15 -7.19 5.63
C VAL A 55 9.52 -8.36 6.39
N ILE A 56 8.51 -9.00 5.83
CA ILE A 56 7.84 -10.16 6.43
C ILE A 56 8.85 -11.30 6.65
N LEU A 57 9.65 -11.62 5.64
CA LEU A 57 10.66 -12.67 5.71
C LEU A 57 11.64 -12.41 6.87
N VAL A 58 12.20 -11.22 6.99
CA VAL A 58 13.11 -10.84 8.09
C VAL A 58 12.43 -10.93 9.45
N LEU A 59 11.20 -10.46 9.58
CA LEU A 59 10.46 -10.47 10.84
C LEU A 59 10.14 -11.89 11.32
N VAL A 60 9.73 -12.76 10.40
CA VAL A 60 9.31 -14.13 10.74
C VAL A 60 10.54 -15.03 10.97
N THR A 61 11.52 -15.00 10.06
CA THR A 61 12.65 -15.94 10.11
C THR A 61 13.73 -15.53 11.11
N CYS A 62 14.12 -14.27 11.12
CA CYS A 62 15.25 -13.79 11.90
C CYS A 62 14.85 -13.27 13.28
N LYS A 63 13.79 -12.46 13.36
CA LYS A 63 13.35 -11.84 14.61
C LYS A 63 12.41 -12.72 15.43
N LYS A 64 11.72 -13.69 14.80
CA LYS A 64 10.75 -14.59 15.42
C LYS A 64 9.68 -13.85 16.24
N LEU A 65 9.28 -12.66 15.81
CA LEU A 65 8.21 -11.81 16.39
C LEU A 65 8.32 -11.65 17.92
N ARG A 66 9.51 -11.33 18.41
CA ARG A 66 9.78 -11.27 19.86
C ARG A 66 9.23 -10.01 20.55
N SER A 67 8.89 -8.97 19.81
CA SER A 67 8.39 -7.71 20.37
C SER A 67 7.04 -7.34 19.78
N ILE A 68 6.23 -6.59 20.54
CA ILE A 68 4.97 -6.02 20.07
C ILE A 68 5.20 -5.18 18.81
N THR A 69 6.27 -4.42 18.77
CA THR A 69 6.62 -3.60 17.59
C THR A 69 6.85 -4.47 16.35
N ASP A 70 7.47 -5.66 16.49
CA ASP A 70 7.66 -6.57 15.36
C ASP A 70 6.31 -7.10 14.83
N ILE A 71 5.33 -7.33 15.74
CA ILE A 71 3.96 -7.73 15.36
C ILE A 71 3.28 -6.60 14.56
N TYR A 72 3.35 -5.36 15.03
CA TYR A 72 2.73 -4.23 14.33
C TYR A 72 3.41 -3.94 12.99
N LEU A 73 4.73 -4.09 12.90
CA LEU A 73 5.48 -3.98 11.64
C LEU A 73 5.09 -5.08 10.64
N LEU A 74 4.87 -6.31 11.13
CA LEU A 74 4.38 -7.41 10.29
C LEU A 74 3.00 -7.08 9.72
N ASN A 75 2.08 -6.62 10.57
CA ASN A 75 0.73 -6.26 10.14
C ASN A 75 0.72 -5.06 9.20
N LEU A 76 1.60 -4.07 9.41
CA LEU A 76 1.76 -2.96 8.48
C LEU A 76 2.24 -3.44 7.10
N ALA A 77 3.22 -4.36 7.05
CA ALA A 77 3.66 -4.94 5.78
C ALA A 77 2.57 -5.78 5.09
N LEU A 78 1.71 -6.47 5.86
CA LEU A 78 0.53 -7.17 5.32
C LEU A 78 -0.51 -6.18 4.77
N SER A 79 -0.76 -5.06 5.46
CA SER A 79 -1.64 -3.98 4.97
C SER A 79 -1.14 -3.40 3.65
N ASP A 80 0.17 -3.13 3.57
CA ASP A 80 0.81 -2.63 2.36
C ASP A 80 0.73 -3.64 1.21
N LEU A 81 0.83 -4.96 1.48
CA LEU A 81 0.66 -5.99 0.45
C LEU A 81 -0.77 -6.08 -0.08
N LEU A 82 -1.80 -5.93 0.75
CA LEU A 82 -3.19 -5.85 0.28
C LEU A 82 -3.33 -4.72 -0.74
N PHE A 83 -2.73 -3.58 -0.44
CA PHE A 83 -2.73 -2.42 -1.33
C PHE A 83 -1.95 -2.71 -2.63
N VAL A 84 -0.77 -3.30 -2.53
CA VAL A 84 0.09 -3.66 -3.68
C VAL A 84 -0.63 -4.60 -4.64
N PHE A 85 -1.41 -5.56 -4.14
CA PHE A 85 -2.18 -6.49 -4.97
C PHE A 85 -3.27 -5.82 -5.82
N THR A 86 -3.64 -4.58 -5.55
CA THR A 86 -4.58 -3.83 -6.41
C THR A 86 -3.93 -3.32 -7.71
N PHE A 87 -2.62 -3.07 -7.72
CA PHE A 87 -1.95 -2.39 -8.83
C PHE A 87 -2.01 -3.11 -10.19
N PRO A 88 -1.91 -4.45 -10.31
CA PRO A 88 -2.07 -5.11 -11.60
C PRO A 88 -3.44 -4.82 -12.25
N PHE A 89 -4.50 -4.78 -11.45
CA PHE A 89 -5.86 -4.47 -11.91
C PHE A 89 -5.98 -2.99 -12.29
N GLN A 90 -5.42 -2.09 -11.48
CA GLN A 90 -5.36 -0.67 -11.77
C GLN A 90 -4.53 -0.38 -13.04
N THR A 91 -3.41 -1.08 -13.23
CA THR A 91 -2.59 -0.95 -14.44
C THR A 91 -3.38 -1.31 -15.70
N HIS A 92 -4.10 -2.44 -15.68
CA HIS A 92 -4.94 -2.84 -16.80
C HIS A 92 -6.04 -1.81 -17.05
N TYR A 93 -6.72 -1.38 -16.00
CA TYR A 93 -7.81 -0.41 -16.08
C TYR A 93 -7.37 0.97 -16.62
N GLN A 94 -6.12 1.39 -16.36
CA GLN A 94 -5.57 2.63 -16.94
C GLN A 94 -5.28 2.51 -18.45
N LEU A 95 -4.97 1.32 -18.94
CA LEU A 95 -4.64 1.09 -20.35
C LEU A 95 -5.87 0.81 -21.21
N ASP A 96 -6.88 0.20 -20.60
CA ASP A 96 -8.10 -0.26 -21.26
C ASP A 96 -9.30 -0.02 -20.33
N GLN A 97 -10.33 -0.83 -20.39
CA GLN A 97 -11.53 -0.79 -19.56
C GLN A 97 -11.48 -1.84 -18.44
N TRP A 98 -12.43 -1.76 -17.50
CA TRP A 98 -12.58 -2.78 -16.47
C TRP A 98 -13.23 -4.04 -17.04
N VAL A 99 -12.50 -5.15 -17.09
CA VAL A 99 -12.98 -6.42 -17.69
C VAL A 99 -13.14 -7.53 -16.65
N PHE A 100 -12.99 -7.23 -15.36
CA PHE A 100 -12.87 -8.25 -14.30
C PHE A 100 -14.22 -8.56 -13.61
N GLY A 101 -15.28 -7.88 -13.95
CA GLY A 101 -16.61 -8.06 -13.37
C GLY A 101 -16.80 -7.38 -12.01
N THR A 102 -18.06 -7.29 -11.57
CA THR A 102 -18.46 -6.63 -10.31
C THR A 102 -17.83 -7.28 -9.07
N VAL A 103 -17.66 -8.61 -9.05
CA VAL A 103 -17.05 -9.29 -7.89
C VAL A 103 -15.60 -8.84 -7.68
N MET A 104 -14.81 -8.82 -8.75
CA MET A 104 -13.43 -8.35 -8.67
C MET A 104 -13.34 -6.85 -8.42
N CYS A 105 -14.28 -6.05 -8.93
CA CYS A 105 -14.41 -4.63 -8.60
C CYS A 105 -14.53 -4.43 -7.08
N LYS A 106 -15.41 -5.19 -6.41
CA LYS A 106 -15.56 -5.16 -4.95
C LYS A 106 -14.33 -5.68 -4.20
N VAL A 107 -13.71 -6.76 -4.67
CA VAL A 107 -12.52 -7.35 -4.01
C VAL A 107 -11.32 -6.39 -4.09
N VAL A 108 -11.03 -5.85 -5.27
CA VAL A 108 -9.91 -4.94 -5.49
C VAL A 108 -10.11 -3.65 -4.68
N SER A 109 -11.31 -3.06 -4.72
CA SER A 109 -11.65 -1.90 -3.90
C SER A 109 -11.58 -2.20 -2.41
N GLY A 110 -12.04 -3.40 -1.99
CA GLY A 110 -11.93 -3.87 -0.62
C GLY A 110 -10.47 -3.93 -0.14
N PHE A 111 -9.57 -4.51 -0.94
CA PHE A 111 -8.14 -4.57 -0.60
C PHE A 111 -7.52 -3.18 -0.49
N TYR A 112 -7.91 -2.25 -1.35
CA TYR A 112 -7.49 -0.86 -1.28
C TYR A 112 -7.88 -0.21 0.06
N TYR A 113 -9.16 -0.24 0.42
CA TYR A 113 -9.65 0.46 1.62
C TYR A 113 -9.28 -0.25 2.92
N ILE A 114 -9.30 -1.59 2.95
CA ILE A 114 -8.81 -2.35 4.11
C ILE A 114 -7.32 -2.07 4.31
N GLY A 115 -6.52 -2.05 3.24
CA GLY A 115 -5.11 -1.68 3.27
C GLY A 115 -4.91 -0.27 3.82
N PHE A 116 -5.69 0.71 3.36
CA PHE A 116 -5.65 2.09 3.82
C PHE A 116 -5.94 2.21 5.33
N PHE A 117 -7.08 1.74 5.79
CA PHE A 117 -7.47 1.86 7.20
C PHE A 117 -6.51 1.10 8.11
N SER A 118 -6.17 -0.15 7.77
CA SER A 118 -5.29 -0.96 8.60
C SER A 118 -3.88 -0.38 8.67
N SER A 119 -3.32 0.14 7.58
CA SER A 119 -2.01 0.81 7.58
C SER A 119 -1.98 1.99 8.54
N MET A 120 -2.97 2.89 8.49
CA MET A 120 -3.07 4.02 9.39
C MET A 120 -3.25 3.59 10.86
N PHE A 121 -4.03 2.56 11.13
CA PHE A 121 -4.22 2.03 12.48
C PHE A 121 -2.94 1.40 13.02
N PHE A 122 -2.17 0.66 12.23
CA PHE A 122 -0.90 0.08 12.68
C PHE A 122 0.19 1.12 12.90
N VAL A 123 0.26 2.17 12.08
CA VAL A 123 1.14 3.33 12.32
C VAL A 123 0.78 4.01 13.65
N THR A 124 -0.52 4.16 13.93
CA THR A 124 -1.02 4.73 15.19
C THR A 124 -0.67 3.83 16.38
N LEU A 125 -0.92 2.51 16.30
CA LEU A 125 -0.55 1.57 17.36
C LEU A 125 0.95 1.57 17.65
N MET A 126 1.81 1.64 16.63
CA MET A 126 3.25 1.74 16.83
C MET A 126 3.63 3.02 17.59
N SER A 127 2.96 4.11 17.33
CA SER A 127 3.20 5.39 18.00
C SER A 127 2.74 5.36 19.46
N VAL A 128 1.58 4.77 19.74
CA VAL A 128 1.10 4.52 21.10
C VAL A 128 2.06 3.58 21.86
N ASP A 129 2.56 2.52 21.21
CA ASP A 129 3.55 1.62 21.79
C ASP A 129 4.85 2.37 22.19
N ARG A 130 5.30 3.31 21.33
CA ARG A 130 6.47 4.16 21.66
C ARG A 130 6.18 5.13 22.81
N TYR A 131 5.00 5.75 22.82
CA TYR A 131 4.57 6.60 23.93
C TYR A 131 4.57 5.83 25.26
N LEU A 132 3.96 4.66 25.32
CA LEU A 132 3.93 3.82 26.50
C LEU A 132 5.35 3.45 26.96
N ALA A 133 6.22 3.05 26.03
CA ALA A 133 7.58 2.63 26.34
C ALA A 133 8.48 3.76 26.91
N VAL A 134 8.20 5.01 26.55
CA VAL A 134 9.02 6.17 26.92
C VAL A 134 8.41 6.95 28.08
N VAL A 135 7.13 7.30 27.99
CA VAL A 135 6.45 8.20 28.93
C VAL A 135 5.83 7.42 30.10
N ARG A 136 5.31 6.21 29.85
CA ARG A 136 4.64 5.37 30.84
C ARG A 136 5.36 4.03 31.05
N ALA A 137 6.68 4.07 31.20
CA ALA A 137 7.53 2.89 31.21
C ALA A 137 7.13 1.82 32.25
N VAL A 138 6.72 2.19 33.45
CA VAL A 138 6.29 1.26 34.50
C VAL A 138 4.97 0.56 34.10
N TYR A 139 4.01 1.32 33.59
CA TYR A 139 2.75 0.76 33.08
C TYR A 139 2.98 -0.13 31.85
N ALA A 140 3.88 0.29 30.97
CA ALA A 140 4.26 -0.46 29.77
C ALA A 140 4.78 -1.86 30.09
N MET A 141 5.56 -2.05 31.17
CA MET A 141 6.06 -3.38 31.56
C MET A 141 4.93 -4.37 31.87
N LYS A 142 3.77 -3.89 32.34
CA LYS A 142 2.62 -4.75 32.64
C LYS A 142 1.77 -5.08 31.41
N VAL A 143 1.58 -4.12 30.49
CA VAL A 143 0.62 -4.24 29.37
C VAL A 143 1.27 -4.64 28.03
N ARG A 144 2.58 -4.39 27.84
CA ARG A 144 3.29 -4.70 26.59
C ARG A 144 3.63 -6.18 26.47
N THR A 145 2.61 -7.03 26.35
CA THR A 145 2.76 -8.46 26.13
C THR A 145 2.48 -8.83 24.66
N THR A 146 3.08 -9.90 24.17
CA THR A 146 2.79 -10.42 22.81
C THR A 146 1.31 -10.71 22.60
N ARG A 147 0.64 -11.25 23.64
CA ARG A 147 -0.81 -11.52 23.58
C ARG A 147 -1.62 -10.25 23.36
N MET A 148 -1.28 -9.17 24.07
CA MET A 148 -1.93 -7.86 23.86
C MET A 148 -1.67 -7.32 22.45
N GLY A 149 -0.43 -7.46 21.95
CA GLY A 149 -0.09 -7.06 20.58
C GLY A 149 -0.93 -7.78 19.53
N ILE A 150 -1.12 -9.08 19.66
CA ILE A 150 -1.96 -9.88 18.77
C ILE A 150 -3.44 -9.47 18.90
N ALA A 151 -3.96 -9.35 20.12
CA ALA A 151 -5.35 -8.97 20.34
C ALA A 151 -5.67 -7.59 19.73
N LEU A 152 -4.81 -6.59 19.94
CA LEU A 152 -4.96 -5.27 19.33
C LEU A 152 -4.85 -5.33 17.79
N SER A 153 -3.95 -6.15 17.26
CA SER A 153 -3.85 -6.32 15.80
C SER A 153 -5.14 -6.90 15.21
N LEU A 154 -5.72 -7.92 15.83
CA LEU A 154 -7.00 -8.49 15.39
C LEU A 154 -8.14 -7.46 15.49
N ALA A 155 -8.17 -6.67 16.57
CA ALA A 155 -9.15 -5.59 16.71
C ALA A 155 -9.01 -4.53 15.60
N MET A 156 -7.78 -4.13 15.23
CA MET A 156 -7.56 -3.16 14.14
C MET A 156 -7.98 -3.71 12.79
N TRP A 157 -7.70 -4.98 12.50
CA TRP A 157 -8.19 -5.62 11.28
C TRP A 157 -9.72 -5.65 11.24
N LEU A 158 -10.38 -6.02 12.35
CA LEU A 158 -11.84 -6.02 12.43
C LEU A 158 -12.42 -4.61 12.19
N ILE A 159 -11.84 -3.58 12.82
CA ILE A 159 -12.28 -2.18 12.63
C ILE A 159 -12.07 -1.75 11.16
N ALA A 160 -10.96 -2.11 10.54
CA ALA A 160 -10.71 -1.82 9.12
C ALA A 160 -11.74 -2.49 8.20
N PHE A 161 -12.11 -3.75 8.46
CA PHE A 161 -13.16 -4.46 7.73
C PHE A 161 -14.53 -3.79 7.90
N VAL A 162 -14.91 -3.42 9.13
CA VAL A 162 -16.17 -2.74 9.40
C VAL A 162 -16.22 -1.39 8.72
N ALA A 163 -15.15 -0.59 8.78
CA ALA A 163 -15.05 0.69 8.09
C ALA A 163 -15.10 0.56 6.55
N THR A 164 -14.59 -0.53 5.99
CA THR A 164 -14.64 -0.75 4.53
C THR A 164 -16.01 -1.27 4.07
N SER A 165 -16.80 -1.88 4.94
CA SER A 165 -18.04 -2.56 4.55
C SER A 165 -19.08 -1.68 3.83
N PRO A 166 -19.31 -0.40 4.21
CA PRO A 166 -20.24 0.46 3.47
C PRO A 166 -19.78 0.72 2.02
N LEU A 167 -18.48 0.90 1.81
CA LEU A 167 -17.89 1.11 0.48
C LEU A 167 -18.20 -0.07 -0.46
N LEU A 168 -18.05 -1.31 0.03
CA LEU A 168 -18.24 -2.52 -0.76
C LEU A 168 -19.67 -2.70 -1.27
N VAL A 169 -20.66 -2.10 -0.61
CA VAL A 169 -22.06 -2.13 -1.06
C VAL A 169 -22.20 -1.37 -2.39
N PHE A 170 -21.55 -0.20 -2.51
CA PHE A 170 -21.73 0.72 -3.63
C PHE A 170 -20.74 0.50 -4.78
N TYR A 171 -19.65 -0.26 -4.60
CA TYR A 171 -18.76 -0.60 -5.70
C TYR A 171 -19.41 -1.60 -6.65
N GLN A 172 -19.48 -1.25 -7.94
CA GLN A 172 -19.96 -2.14 -8.98
C GLN A 172 -19.30 -1.83 -10.32
N GLU A 173 -19.36 -2.82 -11.22
CA GLU A 173 -19.08 -2.59 -12.63
C GLU A 173 -20.34 -2.06 -13.30
N ASP A 174 -20.19 -1.04 -14.10
CA ASP A 174 -21.25 -0.52 -14.96
C ASP A 174 -20.66 -0.10 -16.30
N SER A 175 -21.54 -0.03 -17.31
CA SER A 175 -21.17 0.38 -18.68
C SER A 175 -21.63 1.82 -18.91
N ASP A 176 -20.71 2.72 -19.14
CA ASP A 176 -21.00 4.09 -19.52
C ASP A 176 -20.49 4.32 -20.95
N ASP A 177 -21.37 4.74 -21.85
CA ASP A 177 -21.10 4.90 -23.28
C ASP A 177 -20.40 3.69 -23.94
N GLY A 178 -20.68 2.46 -23.44
CA GLY A 178 -20.08 1.22 -23.93
C GLY A 178 -18.69 0.91 -23.37
N VAL A 179 -18.17 1.70 -22.42
CA VAL A 179 -16.93 1.46 -21.70
C VAL A 179 -17.23 0.90 -20.32
N LEU A 180 -16.68 -0.28 -20.00
CA LEU A 180 -16.83 -0.89 -18.68
C LEU A 180 -15.95 -0.21 -17.64
N GLN A 181 -16.56 0.19 -16.53
CA GLN A 181 -15.91 0.91 -15.43
C GLN A 181 -16.20 0.23 -14.08
N CYS A 182 -15.24 0.28 -13.16
CA CYS A 182 -15.42 -0.11 -11.77
C CYS A 182 -15.40 1.15 -10.91
N TYR A 183 -16.54 1.52 -10.36
CA TYR A 183 -16.67 2.74 -9.56
C TYR A 183 -17.72 2.64 -8.45
N LEU A 184 -17.73 3.65 -7.60
CA LEU A 184 -18.76 3.81 -6.58
C LEU A 184 -20.02 4.38 -7.22
N TYR A 185 -21.03 3.54 -7.36
CA TYR A 185 -22.32 3.95 -7.92
C TYR A 185 -23.18 4.64 -6.86
N TYR A 186 -23.50 5.90 -7.09
CA TYR A 186 -24.43 6.67 -6.27
C TYR A 186 -25.52 7.30 -7.15
N ASN A 187 -26.79 7.05 -6.79
CA ASN A 187 -27.91 7.80 -7.30
C ASN A 187 -28.23 8.97 -6.35
N GLN A 188 -29.25 9.77 -6.68
CA GLN A 188 -29.63 10.90 -5.82
C GLN A 188 -30.04 10.48 -4.40
N GLU A 189 -30.66 9.31 -4.24
CA GLU A 189 -31.05 8.80 -2.93
C GLU A 189 -29.85 8.35 -2.09
N THR A 190 -28.78 7.90 -2.74
CA THR A 190 -27.55 7.40 -2.09
C THR A 190 -26.47 8.46 -1.92
N LEU A 191 -26.66 9.70 -2.38
CA LEU A 191 -25.68 10.79 -2.23
C LEU A 191 -25.26 11.02 -0.76
N LYS A 192 -26.18 10.86 0.17
CA LYS A 192 -25.88 10.95 1.61
C LYS A 192 -24.85 9.91 2.06
N TRP A 193 -24.85 8.72 1.46
CA TRP A 193 -23.86 7.68 1.72
C TRP A 193 -22.47 8.05 1.18
N LYS A 194 -22.38 8.68 0.00
CA LYS A 194 -21.14 9.21 -0.55
C LYS A 194 -20.51 10.20 0.44
N ILE A 195 -21.28 11.17 0.91
CA ILE A 195 -20.84 12.16 1.89
C ILE A 195 -20.40 11.47 3.20
N PHE A 196 -21.21 10.52 3.71
CA PHE A 196 -20.90 9.76 4.93
C PHE A 196 -19.55 9.04 4.79
N ILE A 197 -19.33 8.31 3.69
CA ILE A 197 -18.11 7.55 3.43
C ILE A 197 -16.88 8.47 3.35
N HIS A 198 -16.99 9.62 2.68
CA HIS A 198 -15.90 10.58 2.64
C HIS A 198 -15.55 11.14 4.02
N PHE A 199 -16.55 11.45 4.85
CA PHE A 199 -16.33 11.87 6.23
C PHE A 199 -15.75 10.74 7.08
N GLU A 200 -16.21 9.51 6.92
CA GLU A 200 -15.67 8.33 7.59
C GLU A 200 -14.17 8.17 7.28
N MET A 201 -13.78 8.26 6.00
CA MET A 201 -12.37 8.21 5.59
C MET A 201 -11.55 9.33 6.22
N ASN A 202 -12.07 10.55 6.24
CA ASN A 202 -11.39 11.68 6.87
C ASN A 202 -11.28 11.52 8.40
N ILE A 203 -12.33 11.04 9.07
CA ILE A 203 -12.35 10.92 10.53
C ILE A 203 -11.52 9.72 10.99
N LEU A 204 -11.83 8.52 10.49
CA LEU A 204 -11.17 7.27 10.90
C LEU A 204 -9.79 7.11 10.26
N GLY A 205 -9.63 7.51 9.01
CA GLY A 205 -8.38 7.35 8.27
C GLY A 205 -7.36 8.44 8.53
N LEU A 206 -7.77 9.66 8.94
CA LEU A 206 -6.84 10.76 9.17
C LEU A 206 -7.00 11.44 10.52
N LEU A 207 -8.18 12.00 10.85
CA LEU A 207 -8.32 12.94 11.98
C LEU A 207 -8.06 12.28 13.33
N ILE A 208 -8.64 11.11 13.59
CA ILE A 208 -8.42 10.34 14.83
C ILE A 208 -6.96 9.86 14.90
N PRO A 209 -6.38 9.16 13.89
CA PRO A 209 -4.97 8.82 13.87
C PRO A 209 -4.07 10.04 14.11
N PHE A 210 -4.26 11.12 13.37
CA PHE A 210 -3.44 12.33 13.49
C PHE A 210 -3.47 12.91 14.90
N THR A 211 -4.64 12.99 15.53
CA THR A 211 -4.77 13.52 16.92
C THR A 211 -4.00 12.65 17.91
N ILE A 212 -4.11 11.32 17.80
CA ILE A 212 -3.38 10.37 18.65
C ILE A 212 -1.87 10.49 18.41
N LEU A 213 -1.44 10.58 17.15
CA LEU A 213 -0.04 10.73 16.78
C LEU A 213 0.55 12.02 17.37
N MET A 214 -0.12 13.14 17.22
CA MET A 214 0.31 14.44 17.77
C MET A 214 0.45 14.35 19.29
N PHE A 215 -0.55 13.81 19.99
CA PHE A 215 -0.47 13.61 21.44
C PHE A 215 0.74 12.75 21.84
N CYS A 216 0.93 11.60 21.19
CA CYS A 216 2.03 10.68 21.48
C CYS A 216 3.39 11.37 21.29
N TYR A 217 3.61 12.07 20.17
CA TYR A 217 4.92 12.66 19.86
C TYR A 217 5.21 13.91 20.68
N ILE A 218 4.22 14.75 20.94
CA ILE A 218 4.41 15.91 21.85
C ILE A 218 4.82 15.39 23.25
N SER A 219 4.14 14.36 23.76
CA SER A 219 4.45 13.77 25.06
C SER A 219 5.83 13.11 25.08
N ILE A 220 6.23 12.39 24.03
CA ILE A 220 7.56 11.78 23.89
C ILE A 220 8.64 12.86 23.86
N LEU A 221 8.46 13.92 23.08
CA LEU A 221 9.43 15.02 22.97
C LEU A 221 9.62 15.74 24.31
N HIS A 222 8.53 15.96 25.04
CA HIS A 222 8.59 16.56 26.38
C HIS A 222 9.40 15.65 27.33
N GLN A 223 9.17 14.35 27.34
CA GLN A 223 9.90 13.40 28.19
C GLN A 223 11.38 13.27 27.80
N LEU A 224 11.72 13.33 26.51
CA LEU A 224 13.11 13.24 26.04
C LEU A 224 13.96 14.45 26.41
N LYS A 225 13.36 15.64 26.55
CA LYS A 225 14.07 16.82 27.03
C LYS A 225 14.58 16.65 28.47
N SER A 226 13.90 15.84 29.28
CA SER A 226 14.28 15.59 30.67
C SER A 226 15.18 14.34 30.87
N CYS A 227 15.25 13.41 29.90
CA CYS A 227 16.02 12.16 30.03
C CYS A 227 16.78 11.83 28.74
N GLN A 228 18.09 12.04 28.71
CA GLN A 228 18.95 11.65 27.57
C GLN A 228 19.26 10.13 27.58
N SER A 229 18.61 9.37 26.71
CA SER A 229 18.94 7.96 26.45
C SER A 229 19.11 7.70 24.95
N HIS A 230 20.35 7.53 24.50
CA HIS A 230 20.72 7.42 23.08
C HIS A 230 20.02 6.26 22.35
N ASN A 231 19.85 5.09 22.98
CA ASN A 231 19.24 3.91 22.34
C ASN A 231 17.72 4.04 22.16
N LYS A 232 17.02 4.75 23.04
CA LYS A 232 15.58 5.02 22.89
C LYS A 232 15.31 5.98 21.73
N THR A 233 16.20 6.95 21.52
CA THR A 233 16.09 7.98 20.49
C THR A 233 16.08 7.37 19.06
N LYS A 234 16.89 6.35 18.78
CA LYS A 234 16.96 5.72 17.44
C LYS A 234 15.63 5.06 17.03
N THR A 235 15.00 4.32 17.92
CA THR A 235 13.73 3.65 17.62
C THR A 235 12.59 4.66 17.47
N ILE A 236 12.60 5.74 18.28
CA ILE A 236 11.61 6.82 18.16
C ILE A 236 11.76 7.52 16.81
N LYS A 237 12.99 7.82 16.38
CA LYS A 237 13.25 8.42 15.07
C LYS A 237 12.71 7.55 13.92
N LEU A 238 12.89 6.22 13.99
CA LEU A 238 12.37 5.30 12.97
C LEU A 238 10.85 5.41 12.85
N VAL A 239 10.12 5.30 13.98
CA VAL A 239 8.66 5.38 13.98
C VAL A 239 8.18 6.78 13.58
N LEU A 240 8.87 7.84 14.02
CA LEU A 240 8.54 9.22 13.62
C LEU A 240 8.66 9.41 12.10
N VAL A 241 9.71 8.85 11.48
CA VAL A 241 9.89 8.95 10.02
C VAL A 241 8.77 8.22 9.29
N VAL A 242 8.38 7.02 9.73
CA VAL A 242 7.22 6.29 9.16
C VAL A 242 5.95 7.13 9.26
N VAL A 243 5.69 7.75 10.42
CA VAL A 243 4.53 8.62 10.63
C VAL A 243 4.55 9.84 9.70
N VAL A 244 5.68 10.54 9.62
CA VAL A 244 5.81 11.74 8.77
C VAL A 244 5.55 11.39 7.30
N PHE A 245 6.12 10.29 6.80
CA PHE A 245 5.87 9.85 5.44
C PHE A 245 4.42 9.40 5.24
N SER A 246 3.81 8.67 6.18
CA SER A 246 2.40 8.28 6.08
C SER A 246 1.50 9.52 5.99
N LEU A 247 1.72 10.52 6.83
CA LEU A 247 0.96 11.77 6.78
C LEU A 247 1.22 12.55 5.47
N LEU A 248 2.47 12.60 5.00
CA LEU A 248 2.82 13.29 3.76
C LEU A 248 2.05 12.75 2.55
N PHE A 249 1.85 11.44 2.50
CA PHE A 249 1.14 10.79 1.40
C PHE A 249 -0.39 10.85 1.56
N TRP A 250 -0.92 10.72 2.77
CA TRP A 250 -2.36 10.61 2.98
C TRP A 250 -3.07 11.95 3.25
N VAL A 251 -2.39 12.96 3.82
CA VAL A 251 -3.02 14.25 4.10
C VAL A 251 -3.52 14.95 2.84
N PRO A 252 -2.74 15.05 1.73
CA PRO A 252 -3.22 15.72 0.52
C PRO A 252 -4.50 15.08 -0.03
N PHE A 253 -4.54 13.75 -0.11
CA PHE A 253 -5.71 13.01 -0.57
C PHE A 253 -6.94 13.26 0.31
N ASN A 254 -6.79 13.15 1.63
CA ASN A 254 -7.91 13.38 2.56
C ASN A 254 -8.41 14.84 2.53
N VAL A 255 -7.53 15.82 2.34
CA VAL A 255 -7.94 17.23 2.18
C VAL A 255 -8.78 17.40 0.93
N VAL A 256 -8.37 16.83 -0.20
CA VAL A 256 -9.14 16.89 -1.44
C VAL A 256 -10.48 16.16 -1.28
N LEU A 257 -10.51 15.00 -0.65
CA LEU A 257 -11.73 14.25 -0.35
C LEU A 257 -12.70 15.05 0.52
N PHE A 258 -12.19 15.79 1.52
CA PHE A 258 -12.97 16.71 2.33
C PHE A 258 -13.57 17.84 1.51
N LEU A 259 -12.78 18.48 0.64
CA LEU A 259 -13.26 19.54 -0.25
C LEU A 259 -14.31 19.02 -1.23
N THR A 260 -14.15 17.80 -1.74
CA THR A 260 -15.15 17.12 -2.57
C THR A 260 -16.46 16.90 -1.80
N SER A 261 -16.39 16.59 -0.51
CA SER A 261 -17.59 16.47 0.34
C SER A 261 -18.30 17.80 0.50
N LEU A 262 -17.58 18.91 0.68
CA LEU A 262 -18.15 20.24 0.75
C LEU A 262 -18.80 20.65 -0.58
N HIS A 263 -18.21 20.26 -1.70
CA HIS A 263 -18.81 20.47 -3.04
C HIS A 263 -20.12 19.67 -3.18
N ASN A 264 -20.14 18.39 -2.80
CA ASN A 264 -21.35 17.56 -2.82
C ASN A 264 -22.46 18.06 -1.88
N MET A 265 -22.11 18.85 -0.87
CA MET A 265 -23.05 19.52 0.05
C MET A 265 -23.49 20.92 -0.47
N HIS A 266 -23.11 21.32 -1.68
CA HIS A 266 -23.37 22.63 -2.24
C HIS A 266 -22.84 23.84 -1.42
N ILE A 267 -21.78 23.59 -0.61
CA ILE A 267 -21.08 24.65 0.12
C ILE A 267 -20.02 25.31 -0.78
N LEU A 268 -19.41 24.52 -1.67
CA LEU A 268 -18.44 24.95 -2.67
C LEU A 268 -19.04 24.69 -4.05
N ASP A 269 -19.71 25.69 -4.64
CA ASP A 269 -20.34 25.54 -5.94
C ASP A 269 -19.41 26.03 -7.09
N GLY A 270 -19.60 25.43 -8.26
CA GLY A 270 -18.97 25.86 -9.51
C GLY A 270 -18.46 24.68 -10.36
N CYS A 271 -18.82 24.69 -11.65
CA CYS A 271 -18.41 23.66 -12.61
C CYS A 271 -16.88 23.51 -12.70
N VAL A 272 -16.13 24.62 -12.71
CA VAL A 272 -14.67 24.63 -12.73
C VAL A 272 -14.09 24.01 -11.44
N MET A 273 -14.75 24.19 -10.30
CA MET A 273 -14.33 23.61 -9.02
C MET A 273 -14.47 22.10 -9.06
N SER A 274 -15.60 21.57 -9.56
CA SER A 274 -15.82 20.13 -9.71
C SER A 274 -14.69 19.46 -10.51
N GLN A 275 -14.37 20.00 -11.69
CA GLN A 275 -13.30 19.48 -12.53
C GLN A 275 -11.93 19.49 -11.85
N ARG A 276 -11.60 20.58 -11.14
CA ARG A 276 -10.35 20.69 -10.39
C ARG A 276 -10.27 19.68 -9.24
N LEU A 277 -11.38 19.44 -8.53
CA LEU A 277 -11.42 18.47 -7.43
C LEU A 277 -11.24 17.06 -7.95
N VAL A 278 -11.86 16.69 -9.06
CA VAL A 278 -11.67 15.38 -9.68
C VAL A 278 -10.20 15.18 -10.06
N TYR A 279 -9.60 16.13 -10.79
CA TYR A 279 -8.18 16.05 -11.14
C TYR A 279 -7.27 15.97 -9.91
N ALA A 280 -7.52 16.80 -8.89
CA ALA A 280 -6.77 16.79 -7.64
C ALA A 280 -6.92 15.46 -6.89
N THR A 281 -8.09 14.83 -6.92
CA THR A 281 -8.32 13.50 -6.34
C THR A 281 -7.41 12.47 -7.01
N HIS A 282 -7.38 12.40 -8.33
CA HIS A 282 -6.52 11.47 -9.06
C HIS A 282 -5.04 11.66 -8.75
N VAL A 283 -4.57 12.92 -8.79
CA VAL A 283 -3.16 13.22 -8.51
C VAL A 283 -2.78 12.85 -7.09
N THR A 284 -3.58 13.25 -6.09
CA THR A 284 -3.27 12.99 -4.68
C THR A 284 -3.44 11.52 -4.30
N GLU A 285 -4.39 10.82 -4.90
CA GLU A 285 -4.56 9.37 -4.76
C GLU A 285 -3.35 8.62 -5.34
N THR A 286 -2.91 8.97 -6.55
CA THR A 286 -1.72 8.38 -7.18
C THR A 286 -0.46 8.60 -6.33
N ILE A 287 -0.29 9.79 -5.76
CA ILE A 287 0.81 10.08 -4.83
C ILE A 287 0.68 9.21 -3.58
N SER A 288 -0.53 9.04 -3.03
CA SER A 288 -0.75 8.23 -1.84
C SER A 288 -0.36 6.76 -2.03
N PHE A 289 -0.48 6.21 -3.24
CA PHE A 289 -0.07 4.84 -3.57
C PHE A 289 1.41 4.56 -3.30
N THR A 290 2.26 5.58 -3.35
CA THR A 290 3.70 5.44 -3.11
C THR A 290 4.03 5.02 -1.66
N HIS A 291 3.13 5.26 -0.70
CA HIS A 291 3.38 4.97 0.72
C HIS A 291 3.75 3.50 0.99
N CYS A 292 3.14 2.55 0.28
CA CYS A 292 3.38 1.13 0.48
C CYS A 292 4.82 0.69 0.10
N CYS A 293 5.50 1.46 -0.75
CA CYS A 293 6.90 1.21 -1.13
C CYS A 293 7.89 1.88 -0.17
N VAL A 294 7.47 2.93 0.55
CA VAL A 294 8.37 3.74 1.38
C VAL A 294 8.70 3.05 2.71
N ASN A 295 7.74 2.32 3.31
CA ASN A 295 7.94 1.64 4.58
C ASN A 295 9.14 0.67 4.57
N PRO A 296 9.28 -0.26 3.61
CA PRO A 296 10.46 -1.13 3.49
C PRO A 296 11.78 -0.36 3.35
N ILE A 297 11.75 0.74 2.60
CA ILE A 297 12.93 1.60 2.39
C ILE A 297 13.37 2.24 3.72
N ILE A 298 12.43 2.79 4.49
CA ILE A 298 12.71 3.36 5.81
C ILE A 298 13.35 2.31 6.73
N TYR A 299 12.83 1.06 6.76
CA TYR A 299 13.37 -0.01 7.58
C TYR A 299 14.77 -0.44 7.13
N ALA A 300 15.02 -0.47 5.82
CA ALA A 300 16.33 -0.78 5.26
C ALA A 300 17.38 0.29 5.59
N PHE A 301 17.02 1.57 5.63
CA PHE A 301 17.97 2.65 5.91
C PHE A 301 18.13 2.97 7.39
N MET A 302 17.08 2.90 8.19
CA MET A 302 17.09 3.32 9.60
C MET A 302 17.06 2.18 10.60
N GLY A 303 16.67 0.98 10.19
CA GLY A 303 16.55 -0.20 11.05
C GLY A 303 17.86 -0.96 11.20
N GLU A 304 18.76 -0.59 12.14
CA GLU A 304 20.05 -1.26 12.36
C GLU A 304 19.95 -2.78 12.49
N LYS A 305 18.96 -3.26 13.25
CA LYS A 305 18.70 -4.70 13.39
C LYS A 305 18.20 -5.33 12.09
N PHE A 306 17.40 -4.58 11.33
CA PHE A 306 16.90 -5.04 10.03
C PHE A 306 18.04 -5.18 9.03
N LYS A 307 18.92 -4.16 8.93
CA LYS A 307 20.13 -4.22 8.08
C LYS A 307 21.00 -5.43 8.37
N LYS A 308 21.26 -5.71 9.66
CA LYS A 308 22.07 -6.85 10.08
C LYS A 308 21.45 -8.16 9.59
N HIS A 309 20.17 -8.40 9.85
CA HIS A 309 19.48 -9.62 9.42
C HIS A 309 19.35 -9.74 7.91
N LEU A 310 19.14 -8.62 7.23
CA LEU A 310 19.13 -8.57 5.76
C LEU A 310 20.49 -9.01 5.19
N SER A 311 21.58 -8.47 5.72
CA SER A 311 22.94 -8.88 5.35
C SER A 311 23.19 -10.37 5.61
N GLU A 312 22.74 -10.93 6.74
CA GLU A 312 22.84 -12.35 7.07
C GLU A 312 22.08 -13.25 6.07
N ILE A 313 20.87 -12.82 5.64
CA ILE A 313 20.08 -13.55 4.62
C ILE A 313 20.83 -13.52 3.28
N PHE A 314 21.30 -12.36 2.84
CA PHE A 314 22.02 -12.24 1.59
C PHE A 314 23.31 -13.07 1.58
N GLN A 315 24.11 -13.02 2.64
CA GLN A 315 25.32 -13.82 2.74
C GLN A 315 25.04 -15.33 2.69
N LYS A 316 24.00 -15.81 3.41
CA LYS A 316 23.60 -17.22 3.36
C LYS A 316 23.11 -17.61 1.97
N SER A 317 22.26 -16.79 1.34
CA SER A 317 21.76 -17.06 -0.01
C SER A 317 22.87 -17.05 -1.06
N CYS A 318 23.77 -16.07 -1.00
CA CYS A 318 24.96 -16.04 -1.88
C CYS A 318 25.83 -17.27 -1.69
N SER A 319 26.12 -17.68 -0.46
CA SER A 319 26.95 -18.88 -0.20
C SER A 319 26.27 -20.16 -0.74
N HIS A 320 24.96 -20.30 -0.58
CA HIS A 320 24.23 -21.43 -1.17
C HIS A 320 24.26 -21.43 -2.71
N ILE A 321 24.10 -20.27 -3.33
CA ILE A 321 24.17 -20.12 -4.81
C ILE A 321 25.59 -20.47 -5.29
N PHE A 322 26.64 -19.96 -4.64
CA PHE A 322 28.02 -20.29 -4.98
C PHE A 322 28.32 -21.79 -4.82
N LEU A 323 27.84 -22.44 -3.76
CA LEU A 323 27.96 -23.86 -3.55
C LEU A 323 27.20 -24.68 -4.60
N TYR A 324 26.00 -24.22 -4.98
CA TYR A 324 25.21 -24.87 -6.03
C TYR A 324 25.88 -24.77 -7.39
N ILE A 325 26.32 -23.57 -7.78
CA ILE A 325 27.06 -23.34 -9.04
C ILE A 325 28.38 -24.14 -9.05
N GLY A 326 29.14 -24.13 -7.97
CA GLY A 326 30.36 -24.91 -7.84
C GLY A 326 30.11 -26.42 -8.00
N ARG A 327 29.01 -26.97 -7.43
CA ARG A 327 28.62 -28.37 -7.64
C ARG A 327 28.21 -28.68 -9.09
N GLN A 328 27.50 -27.77 -9.75
CA GLN A 328 27.14 -27.91 -11.17
C GLN A 328 28.36 -27.95 -12.05
N ILE A 329 29.27 -27.01 -11.90
CA ILE A 329 30.54 -26.93 -12.67
C ILE A 329 31.40 -28.19 -12.44
N SER A 330 31.47 -28.66 -11.20
CA SER A 330 32.21 -29.91 -10.88
C SER A 330 31.54 -31.16 -11.51
N ARG A 331 30.24 -31.22 -11.57
CA ARG A 331 29.50 -32.30 -12.28
C ARG A 331 29.73 -32.30 -13.77
N GLU A 332 29.61 -31.13 -14.41
CA GLU A 332 29.88 -31.01 -15.85
C GLU A 332 31.34 -31.34 -16.20
N ALA A 333 32.29 -30.94 -15.35
CA ALA A 333 33.71 -31.27 -15.53
C ALA A 333 33.96 -32.78 -15.38
N TRP A 334 33.27 -33.44 -14.41
CA TRP A 334 33.36 -34.88 -14.23
C TRP A 334 32.74 -35.66 -15.40
N GLU A 335 31.58 -35.28 -15.91
CA GLU A 335 30.92 -35.89 -17.07
C GLU A 335 31.75 -35.76 -18.33
N LYS A 336 32.37 -34.60 -18.56
CA LYS A 336 33.33 -34.41 -19.68
C LYS A 336 34.57 -35.28 -19.54
N SER A 337 35.14 -35.40 -18.35
CA SER A 337 36.30 -36.25 -18.09
C SER A 337 35.99 -37.73 -18.29
N SER A 338 34.80 -38.18 -17.85
CA SER A 338 34.33 -39.56 -18.00
C SER A 338 34.07 -39.91 -19.47
N SER A 339 33.53 -39.00 -20.27
CA SER A 339 33.30 -39.20 -21.71
C SER A 339 34.61 -39.27 -22.49
N TYR A 340 35.64 -38.52 -22.12
CA TYR A 340 37.00 -38.63 -22.71
C TYR A 340 37.68 -39.96 -22.41
N GLN A 341 37.53 -40.54 -21.21
CA GLN A 341 38.06 -41.85 -20.86
C GLN A 341 37.36 -42.99 -21.60
N HIS A 342 36.05 -42.89 -21.86
CA HIS A 342 35.32 -43.92 -22.63
C HIS A 342 35.70 -43.89 -24.11
N SER A 343 36.00 -42.71 -24.67
CA SER A 343 36.42 -42.57 -26.06
C SER A 343 37.86 -43.06 -26.33
N SER A 344 38.77 -42.96 -25.33
CA SER A 344 40.12 -43.43 -25.44
C SER A 344 40.28 -44.95 -25.24
N HIS A 345 39.35 -45.63 -24.61
CA HIS A 345 39.34 -47.09 -24.50
C HIS A 345 38.73 -47.82 -25.74
N SER A 346 37.90 -47.15 -26.52
CA SER A 346 37.30 -47.68 -27.74
C SER A 346 38.29 -47.69 -28.93
N SER A 347 39.31 -46.81 -28.91
CA SER A 347 40.29 -46.74 -30.00
C SER A 347 41.53 -47.67 -29.85
N SER A 348 41.60 -48.45 -28.74
CA SER A 348 42.71 -49.37 -28.49
C SER A 348 42.45 -50.85 -28.84
N ILE A 349 41.25 -51.17 -29.36
CA ILE A 349 40.83 -52.56 -29.66
C ILE A 349 40.94 -52.89 -31.15
N ASP A 350 41.16 -51.93 -32.04
CA ASP A 350 41.17 -52.16 -33.50
C ASP A 350 42.58 -52.39 -34.13
N TYR A 351 43.58 -52.74 -33.35
CA TYR A 351 44.94 -53.05 -33.88
C TYR A 351 45.51 -54.40 -33.45
N ILE A 352 44.65 -55.43 -33.26
CA ILE A 352 45.11 -56.82 -33.18
C ILE A 352 44.10 -57.73 -33.87
N LEU A 353 44.15 -57.81 -35.22
CA LEU A 353 43.78 -58.96 -36.01
C LEU A 353 44.46 -58.88 -37.38
#